data_558dd3c9d7537ee6a546916669f65a7a
#
_entry.id   558dd3c9d7537ee6a546916669f65a7a
#
_cell.length_a   1.000
_cell.length_b   1.000
_cell.length_c   1.000
_cell.angle_alpha   90.00
_cell.angle_beta   90.00
_cell.angle_gamma   90.00
#
_symmetry.space_group_name_H-M   'P 1'
#
loop_
_entity.id
_entity.type
_entity.pdbx_description
1 polymer ?
#
loop_
_entity_poly.entity_id
_entity_poly.type
_entity_poly.pdbx_seq_one_letter_code
_entity_poly.pdbx_strand_id
1 'polypeptide(L)'
;MTAGCAIETSPGSSTGPESRPAAGPAGATTPHPLDPQQEARLKTVMIPLLQKMNNPIPQNQVRIGLLDDPNINAANAGGGEFYVTAGLLQKANDEQLAGVMAHEIAHADLGHVTRLQTIGAGVNIATVLLDALGVPGGGLVPVAGNLLVALPYSRDAEYAADRHGVELLQRTGRDGKQIMANTLEWLMQTSGSGGGGFFATHPGTEDRIQKVRSM
;
A
#
# COMPACT_ATOMS: atom_id res chain seq x y z
N MET A 1 -26.20 73.24 37.70
CA MET A 1 -26.75 73.13 36.35
C MET A 1 -25.61 72.84 35.40
N THR A 2 -25.29 71.60 35.18
CA THR A 2 -24.31 71.17 34.16
C THR A 2 -24.78 69.83 33.62
N ALA A 3 -25.18 69.84 32.36
CA ALA A 3 -25.59 68.68 31.65
C ALA A 3 -24.35 67.86 31.20
N GLY A 4 -24.29 66.61 31.58
CA GLY A 4 -23.27 65.67 31.09
C GLY A 4 -23.79 64.85 29.88
N CYS A 5 -23.14 65.00 28.74
CA CYS A 5 -23.39 64.16 27.58
C CYS A 5 -22.73 62.82 27.80
N ALA A 6 -23.53 61.77 27.75
CA ALA A 6 -23.02 60.39 27.67
C ALA A 6 -22.77 60.02 26.19
N ILE A 7 -21.58 59.54 25.87
CA ILE A 7 -21.21 58.99 24.56
C ILE A 7 -21.42 57.49 24.63
N GLU A 8 -22.37 56.93 23.91
CA GLU A 8 -22.53 55.49 23.70
C GLU A 8 -21.53 55.04 22.63
N THR A 9 -20.59 54.17 23.01
CA THR A 9 -19.73 53.47 22.07
C THR A 9 -20.31 52.10 21.79
N SER A 10 -20.79 51.90 20.56
CA SER A 10 -21.17 50.55 20.05
C SER A 10 -19.96 49.64 19.97
N PRO A 11 -20.07 48.38 20.40
CA PRO A 11 -18.98 47.41 20.17
C PRO A 11 -18.97 46.99 18.70
N GLY A 12 -17.85 47.24 18.04
CA GLY A 12 -17.60 46.78 16.69
C GLY A 12 -17.50 45.24 16.65
N SER A 13 -18.33 44.66 15.80
CA SER A 13 -18.27 43.24 15.46
C SER A 13 -17.00 42.95 14.67
N SER A 14 -15.99 42.38 15.30
CA SER A 14 -14.83 41.83 14.63
C SER A 14 -15.18 40.42 14.13
N THR A 15 -15.54 40.30 12.86
CA THR A 15 -15.55 39.05 12.17
C THR A 15 -14.10 38.61 11.98
N GLY A 16 -13.58 37.79 12.92
CA GLY A 16 -12.37 37.04 12.73
C GLY A 16 -12.54 36.01 11.60
N PRO A 17 -11.46 35.66 10.88
CA PRO A 17 -11.57 34.63 9.85
C PRO A 17 -12.04 33.34 10.49
N GLU A 18 -13.15 32.82 9.98
CA GLU A 18 -13.66 31.50 10.30
C GLU A 18 -12.56 30.46 10.06
N SER A 19 -12.02 29.91 11.13
CA SER A 19 -11.09 28.80 11.07
C SER A 19 -11.85 27.61 10.47
N ARG A 20 -11.57 27.37 9.17
CA ARG A 20 -11.96 26.14 8.49
C ARG A 20 -11.54 24.97 9.36
N PRO A 21 -12.41 24.01 9.68
CA PRO A 21 -12.00 22.84 10.44
C PRO A 21 -10.85 22.17 9.69
N ALA A 22 -9.73 22.00 10.35
CA ALA A 22 -8.66 21.16 9.83
C ALA A 22 -9.30 19.81 9.49
N ALA A 23 -9.16 19.37 8.25
CA ALA A 23 -9.54 18.02 7.87
C ALA A 23 -8.82 17.08 8.86
N GLY A 24 -9.59 16.41 9.69
CA GLY A 24 -9.08 15.38 10.57
C GLY A 24 -8.34 14.34 9.72
N PRO A 25 -7.40 13.58 10.31
CA PRO A 25 -6.68 12.54 9.58
C PRO A 25 -7.71 11.65 8.88
N ALA A 26 -7.47 11.40 7.60
CA ALA A 26 -8.32 10.53 6.77
C ALA A 26 -8.61 9.26 7.57
N GLY A 27 -9.90 8.92 7.67
CA GLY A 27 -10.40 7.90 8.58
C GLY A 27 -9.60 6.63 8.45
N ALA A 28 -9.13 6.23 9.58
CA ALA A 28 -8.34 5.05 9.78
C ALA A 28 -9.09 3.81 9.26
N THR A 29 -8.56 3.14 8.28
CA THR A 29 -9.15 1.97 7.64
C THR A 29 -8.83 0.70 8.42
N THR A 30 -9.82 0.12 9.08
CA THR A 30 -9.69 -1.21 9.71
C THR A 30 -9.84 -2.28 8.63
N PRO A 31 -8.95 -3.30 8.56
CA PRO A 31 -9.16 -4.41 7.64
C PRO A 31 -10.50 -5.10 7.91
N HIS A 32 -11.27 -5.35 6.87
CA HIS A 32 -12.52 -6.07 6.97
C HIS A 32 -12.55 -7.29 6.05
N PRO A 33 -13.44 -8.27 6.30
CA PRO A 33 -13.57 -9.43 5.44
C PRO A 33 -13.96 -9.04 4.01
N LEU A 34 -13.40 -9.75 3.04
CA LEU A 34 -13.80 -9.67 1.64
C LEU A 34 -15.24 -10.15 1.46
N ASP A 35 -15.98 -9.54 0.55
CA ASP A 35 -17.21 -10.17 0.07
C ASP A 35 -16.89 -11.45 -0.73
N PRO A 36 -17.86 -12.36 -0.93
CA PRO A 36 -17.61 -13.63 -1.60
C PRO A 36 -17.09 -13.49 -3.04
N GLN A 37 -17.46 -12.45 -3.75
CA GLN A 37 -17.02 -12.21 -5.13
C GLN A 37 -15.57 -11.71 -5.16
N GLN A 38 -15.22 -10.79 -4.28
CA GLN A 38 -13.85 -10.30 -4.12
C GLN A 38 -12.91 -11.43 -3.68
N GLU A 39 -13.36 -12.25 -2.73
CA GLU A 39 -12.62 -13.41 -2.25
C GLU A 39 -12.38 -14.42 -3.40
N ALA A 40 -13.41 -14.76 -4.17
CA ALA A 40 -13.30 -15.68 -5.29
C ALA A 40 -12.32 -15.15 -6.36
N ARG A 41 -12.40 -13.86 -6.67
CA ARG A 41 -11.50 -13.20 -7.62
C ARG A 41 -10.04 -13.24 -7.17
N LEU A 42 -9.77 -12.88 -5.90
CA LEU A 42 -8.43 -12.95 -5.33
C LEU A 42 -7.89 -14.38 -5.26
N LYS A 43 -8.72 -15.35 -4.89
CA LYS A 43 -8.34 -16.77 -4.94
C LYS A 43 -7.95 -17.23 -6.34
N THR A 44 -8.72 -16.84 -7.34
CA THR A 44 -8.44 -17.17 -8.76
C THR A 44 -7.09 -16.61 -9.22
N VAL A 45 -6.73 -15.43 -8.77
CA VAL A 45 -5.46 -14.77 -9.12
C VAL A 45 -4.30 -15.31 -8.29
N MET A 46 -4.46 -15.42 -6.97
CA MET A 46 -3.35 -15.68 -6.05
C MET A 46 -2.98 -17.15 -5.90
N ILE A 47 -3.96 -18.07 -5.89
CA ILE A 47 -3.68 -19.50 -5.65
C ILE A 47 -2.67 -20.06 -6.66
N PRO A 48 -2.81 -19.83 -7.98
CA PRO A 48 -1.82 -20.30 -8.95
C PRO A 48 -0.40 -19.75 -8.68
N LEU A 49 -0.28 -18.49 -8.29
CA LEU A 49 1.00 -17.83 -7.99
C LEU A 49 1.64 -18.40 -6.72
N LEU A 50 0.87 -18.55 -5.64
CA LEU A 50 1.33 -19.11 -4.37
C LEU A 50 1.85 -20.55 -4.53
N GLN A 51 1.21 -21.35 -5.39
CA GLN A 51 1.67 -22.72 -5.71
C GLN A 51 2.98 -22.78 -6.50
N LYS A 52 3.42 -21.65 -7.07
CA LYS A 52 4.66 -21.56 -7.86
C LYS A 52 5.82 -20.90 -7.11
N MET A 53 5.63 -20.54 -5.85
CA MET A 53 6.67 -20.00 -4.98
C MET A 53 7.81 -21.01 -4.81
N ASN A 54 9.02 -20.50 -4.63
CA ASN A 54 10.20 -21.30 -4.24
C ASN A 54 10.11 -21.75 -2.78
N ASN A 55 9.50 -20.89 -1.93
CA ASN A 55 9.25 -21.14 -0.51
C ASN A 55 7.74 -21.09 -0.26
N PRO A 56 6.98 -22.16 -0.57
CA PRO A 56 5.53 -22.12 -0.55
C PRO A 56 4.97 -21.82 0.83
N ILE A 57 4.01 -20.91 0.89
CA ILE A 57 3.22 -20.65 2.10
C ILE A 57 2.05 -21.63 2.10
N PRO A 58 1.83 -22.41 3.19
CA PRO A 58 0.66 -23.26 3.29
C PRO A 58 -0.64 -22.47 3.13
N GLN A 59 -1.56 -22.92 2.28
CA GLN A 59 -2.78 -22.18 1.96
C GLN A 59 -3.62 -21.82 3.21
N ASN A 60 -3.60 -22.66 4.22
CA ASN A 60 -4.29 -22.40 5.49
C ASN A 60 -3.62 -21.30 6.33
N GLN A 61 -2.43 -20.86 5.97
CA GLN A 61 -1.73 -19.74 6.60
C GLN A 61 -1.90 -18.44 5.83
N VAL A 62 -2.37 -18.49 4.58
CA VAL A 62 -2.61 -17.28 3.80
C VAL A 62 -3.84 -16.55 4.34
N ARG A 63 -3.67 -15.26 4.61
CA ARG A 63 -4.72 -14.33 5.03
C ARG A 63 -4.73 -13.13 4.11
N ILE A 64 -5.90 -12.67 3.72
CA ILE A 64 -6.05 -11.47 2.89
C ILE A 64 -7.01 -10.54 3.61
N GLY A 65 -6.53 -9.34 3.92
CA GLY A 65 -7.34 -8.25 4.48
C GLY A 65 -7.70 -7.23 3.40
N LEU A 66 -8.95 -6.80 3.38
CA LEU A 66 -9.41 -5.68 2.56
C LEU A 66 -9.35 -4.38 3.38
N LEU A 67 -8.73 -3.35 2.81
CA LEU A 67 -8.69 -2.01 3.35
C LEU A 67 -9.67 -1.12 2.60
N ASP A 68 -10.52 -0.39 3.31
CA ASP A 68 -11.48 0.55 2.72
C ASP A 68 -10.79 1.87 2.35
N ASP A 69 -9.84 1.76 1.42
CA ASP A 69 -9.07 2.88 0.86
C ASP A 69 -9.35 2.96 -0.65
N PRO A 70 -9.78 4.14 -1.17
CA PRO A 70 -10.03 4.35 -2.60
C PRO A 70 -8.74 4.43 -3.44
N ASN A 71 -7.57 4.53 -2.81
CA ASN A 71 -6.28 4.50 -3.49
C ASN A 71 -5.93 3.09 -3.94
N ILE A 72 -5.13 2.99 -4.99
CA ILE A 72 -4.62 1.70 -5.47
C ILE A 72 -3.42 1.32 -4.62
N ASN A 73 -3.55 0.23 -3.83
CA ASN A 73 -2.45 -0.29 -3.05
C ASN A 73 -2.62 -1.77 -2.71
N ALA A 74 -1.50 -2.44 -2.46
CA ALA A 74 -1.42 -3.77 -1.88
C ALA A 74 -0.14 -3.88 -1.04
N ALA A 75 -0.08 -4.85 -0.15
CA ALA A 75 1.09 -5.09 0.66
C ALA A 75 1.18 -6.52 1.18
N ASN A 76 2.40 -7.02 1.32
CA ASN A 76 2.73 -8.22 2.06
C ASN A 76 3.25 -7.85 3.45
N ALA A 77 2.58 -8.30 4.51
CA ALA A 77 2.96 -8.05 5.90
C ALA A 77 3.86 -9.15 6.50
N GLY A 78 4.19 -10.17 5.74
CA GLY A 78 4.91 -11.35 6.23
C GLY A 78 3.99 -12.42 6.81
N GLY A 79 4.52 -13.61 7.11
CA GLY A 79 3.75 -14.69 7.72
C GLY A 79 2.56 -15.21 6.90
N GLY A 80 2.47 -14.85 5.62
CA GLY A 80 1.32 -15.20 4.77
C GLY A 80 0.19 -14.18 4.80
N GLU A 81 0.38 -13.03 5.41
CA GLU A 81 -0.61 -11.95 5.46
C GLU A 81 -0.43 -10.97 4.30
N PHE A 82 -1.49 -10.77 3.54
CA PHE A 82 -1.57 -9.83 2.43
C PHE A 82 -2.72 -8.85 2.65
N TYR A 83 -2.52 -7.60 2.24
CA TYR A 83 -3.54 -6.56 2.27
C TYR A 83 -3.75 -6.01 0.87
N VAL A 84 -5.01 -5.74 0.53
CA VAL A 84 -5.40 -5.09 -0.71
C VAL A 84 -6.39 -3.98 -0.40
N THR A 85 -6.36 -2.91 -1.18
CA THR A 85 -7.32 -1.82 -1.02
C THR A 85 -8.55 -2.01 -1.89
N ALA A 86 -9.67 -1.42 -1.47
CA ALA A 86 -10.90 -1.36 -2.26
C ALA A 86 -10.62 -0.69 -3.63
N GLY A 87 -9.78 0.36 -3.64
CA GLY A 87 -9.36 1.04 -4.86
C GLY A 87 -8.64 0.13 -5.84
N LEU A 88 -7.77 -0.77 -5.37
CA LEU A 88 -7.12 -1.76 -6.23
C LEU A 88 -8.15 -2.72 -6.84
N LEU A 89 -9.02 -3.31 -6.01
CA LEU A 89 -10.00 -4.28 -6.49
C LEU A 89 -11.02 -3.68 -7.48
N GLN A 90 -11.37 -2.41 -7.31
CA GLN A 90 -12.31 -1.71 -8.19
C GLN A 90 -11.69 -1.30 -9.53
N LYS A 91 -10.43 -0.89 -9.54
CA LYS A 91 -9.79 -0.25 -10.71
C LYS A 91 -8.94 -1.20 -11.54
N ALA A 92 -8.38 -2.25 -10.93
CA ALA A 92 -7.55 -3.21 -11.62
C ALA A 92 -8.41 -4.21 -12.41
N ASN A 93 -8.00 -4.55 -13.63
CA ASN A 93 -8.46 -5.76 -14.29
C ASN A 93 -7.73 -7.00 -13.72
N ASP A 94 -8.07 -8.20 -14.14
CA ASP A 94 -7.50 -9.44 -13.57
C ASP A 94 -6.02 -9.62 -13.89
N GLU A 95 -5.52 -9.09 -15.01
CA GLU A 95 -4.09 -9.13 -15.32
C GLU A 95 -3.31 -8.14 -14.47
N GLN A 96 -3.82 -6.92 -14.29
CA GLN A 96 -3.22 -5.91 -13.41
C GLN A 96 -3.22 -6.39 -11.95
N LEU A 97 -4.33 -6.97 -11.49
CA LEU A 97 -4.39 -7.57 -10.16
C LEU A 97 -3.38 -8.72 -10.02
N ALA A 98 -3.24 -9.56 -11.05
CA ALA A 98 -2.25 -10.64 -11.04
C ALA A 98 -0.81 -10.11 -11.03
N GLY A 99 -0.52 -9.03 -11.74
CA GLY A 99 0.79 -8.38 -11.72
C GLY A 99 1.13 -7.82 -10.33
N VAL A 100 0.19 -7.09 -9.72
CA VAL A 100 0.37 -6.56 -8.35
C VAL A 100 0.56 -7.71 -7.36
N MET A 101 -0.31 -8.73 -7.37
CA MET A 101 -0.20 -9.83 -6.42
C MET A 101 1.02 -10.72 -6.66
N ALA A 102 1.49 -10.86 -7.90
CA ALA A 102 2.75 -11.55 -8.20
C ALA A 102 3.95 -10.81 -7.61
N HIS A 103 3.96 -9.48 -7.64
CA HIS A 103 4.96 -8.65 -7.00
C HIS A 103 4.96 -8.82 -5.47
N GLU A 104 3.79 -8.76 -4.82
CA GLU A 104 3.65 -8.95 -3.37
C GLU A 104 4.06 -10.37 -2.93
N ILE A 105 3.65 -11.38 -3.69
CA ILE A 105 4.03 -12.79 -3.44
C ILE A 105 5.53 -12.97 -3.66
N ALA A 106 6.13 -12.28 -4.63
CA ALA A 106 7.58 -12.30 -4.83
C ALA A 106 8.34 -11.70 -3.64
N HIS A 107 7.85 -10.60 -3.06
CA HIS A 107 8.42 -10.06 -1.81
C HIS A 107 8.36 -11.08 -0.67
N ALA A 108 7.25 -11.82 -0.54
CA ALA A 108 7.11 -12.88 0.46
C ALA A 108 8.08 -14.03 0.21
N ASP A 109 8.16 -14.53 -1.02
CA ASP A 109 9.00 -15.66 -1.42
C ASP A 109 10.50 -15.35 -1.30
N LEU A 110 10.90 -14.11 -1.55
CA LEU A 110 12.27 -13.62 -1.39
C LEU A 110 12.62 -13.22 0.05
N GLY A 111 11.68 -13.29 0.98
CA GLY A 111 11.88 -12.99 2.40
C GLY A 111 12.20 -11.52 2.68
N HIS A 112 11.76 -10.59 1.82
CA HIS A 112 12.07 -9.17 1.98
C HIS A 112 11.50 -8.60 3.27
N VAL A 113 10.27 -8.95 3.65
CA VAL A 113 9.65 -8.52 4.92
C VAL A 113 10.41 -9.07 6.12
N THR A 114 10.76 -10.36 6.10
CA THR A 114 11.52 -11.00 7.19
C THR A 114 12.88 -10.33 7.38
N ARG A 115 13.54 -9.95 6.30
CA ARG A 115 14.81 -9.21 6.36
C ARG A 115 14.64 -7.83 6.99
N LEU A 116 13.60 -7.09 6.64
CA LEU A 116 13.29 -5.81 7.26
C LEU A 116 12.99 -5.97 8.76
N GLN A 117 12.27 -7.02 9.16
CA GLN A 117 12.01 -7.34 10.57
C GLN A 117 13.29 -7.64 11.34
N THR A 118 14.24 -8.33 10.72
CA THR A 118 15.52 -8.67 11.36
C THR A 118 16.41 -7.44 11.54
N ILE A 119 16.42 -6.51 10.57
CA ILE A 119 17.21 -5.27 10.64
C ILE A 119 16.60 -4.31 11.66
N GLY A 120 15.27 -4.26 11.76
CA GLY A 120 14.53 -3.43 12.70
C GLY A 120 14.25 -4.10 14.04
N ALA A 121 15.20 -4.85 14.61
CA ALA A 121 15.01 -5.66 15.81
C ALA A 121 14.13 -4.97 16.88
N GLY A 122 12.89 -5.45 17.05
CA GLY A 122 11.92 -4.92 18.00
C GLY A 122 10.77 -4.12 17.39
N VAL A 123 10.74 -3.88 16.07
CA VAL A 123 9.63 -3.21 15.37
C VAL A 123 8.74 -4.23 14.70
N ASN A 124 7.46 -4.22 15.03
CA ASN A 124 6.48 -5.03 14.30
C ASN A 124 6.20 -4.36 12.94
N ILE A 125 6.81 -4.88 11.87
CA ILE A 125 6.68 -4.31 10.52
C ILE A 125 5.24 -4.36 10.01
N ALA A 126 4.46 -5.37 10.42
CA ALA A 126 3.04 -5.41 10.10
C ALA A 126 2.33 -4.14 10.64
N THR A 127 2.65 -3.72 11.85
CA THR A 127 2.13 -2.49 12.46
C THR A 127 2.53 -1.24 11.69
N VAL A 128 3.79 -1.14 11.30
CA VAL A 128 4.30 0.02 10.55
C VAL A 128 3.74 0.07 9.13
N LEU A 129 3.58 -1.10 8.51
CA LEU A 129 2.96 -1.20 7.18
C LEU A 129 1.49 -0.83 7.23
N LEU A 130 0.75 -1.29 8.23
CA LEU A 130 -0.64 -0.92 8.44
C LEU A 130 -0.79 0.59 8.68
N ASP A 131 0.12 1.20 9.42
CA ASP A 131 0.17 2.65 9.64
C ASP A 131 0.42 3.41 8.32
N ALA A 132 1.34 2.93 7.49
CA ALA A 132 1.61 3.50 6.17
C ALA A 132 0.41 3.34 5.20
N LEU A 133 -0.42 2.34 5.42
CA LEU A 133 -1.67 2.10 4.70
C LEU A 133 -2.88 2.83 5.33
N GLY A 134 -2.67 3.63 6.39
CA GLY A 134 -3.72 4.39 7.06
C GLY A 134 -4.62 3.55 7.96
N VAL A 135 -4.19 2.37 8.42
CA VAL A 135 -4.94 1.50 9.32
C VAL A 135 -4.64 1.88 10.77
N PRO A 136 -5.64 2.27 11.59
CA PRO A 136 -5.41 2.58 13.00
C PRO A 136 -5.20 1.32 13.82
N GLY A 137 -4.31 1.42 14.78
CA GLY A 137 -3.99 0.34 15.69
C GLY A 137 -2.58 -0.21 15.50
N GLY A 138 -1.87 0.21 14.46
CA GLY A 138 -0.44 0.22 14.43
C GLY A 138 0.05 1.14 15.54
N GLY A 139 0.13 0.65 16.79
CA GLY A 139 0.51 1.50 17.92
C GLY A 139 1.75 2.29 17.55
N LEU A 140 1.72 3.59 17.80
CA LEU A 140 2.89 4.47 17.74
C LEU A 140 4.02 3.86 18.58
N VAL A 141 4.79 2.96 17.97
CA VAL A 141 6.11 2.68 18.45
C VAL A 141 6.91 3.90 18.03
N PRO A 142 7.48 4.69 18.95
CA PRO A 142 8.36 5.78 18.58
C PRO A 142 9.57 5.14 17.91
N VAL A 143 9.51 5.06 16.59
CA VAL A 143 10.64 4.65 15.78
C VAL A 143 11.60 5.82 15.79
N ALA A 144 12.69 5.66 16.51
CA ALA A 144 13.78 6.62 16.52
C ALA A 144 14.16 6.98 15.09
N GLY A 145 13.88 8.19 14.71
CA GLY A 145 14.29 9.08 13.63
C GLY A 145 14.61 8.55 12.22
N ASN A 146 14.99 7.30 12.02
CA ASN A 146 15.50 6.82 10.72
C ASN A 146 14.78 5.61 10.13
N LEU A 147 13.83 5.00 10.83
CA LEU A 147 13.19 3.77 10.36
C LEU A 147 11.98 4.05 9.45
N LEU A 148 11.36 5.22 9.55
CA LEU A 148 10.34 5.67 8.58
C LEU A 148 10.91 5.83 7.16
N VAL A 149 12.22 6.03 7.03
CA VAL A 149 12.93 6.10 5.74
C VAL A 149 13.26 4.69 5.20
N ALA A 150 13.22 3.65 6.03
CA ALA A 150 13.54 2.27 5.67
C ALA A 150 12.32 1.45 5.22
N LEU A 151 11.12 2.03 5.25
CA LEU A 151 9.87 1.34 4.90
C LEU A 151 9.65 1.14 3.39
N PRO A 152 10.05 2.06 2.50
CA PRO A 152 10.10 1.71 1.10
C PRO A 152 11.20 0.64 0.91
N TYR A 153 10.85 -0.42 0.21
CA TYR A 153 11.85 -1.40 -0.19
C TYR A 153 12.99 -0.72 -0.96
N SER A 154 14.19 -1.26 -0.83
CA SER A 154 15.32 -0.78 -1.64
C SER A 154 15.04 -1.02 -3.13
N ARG A 155 15.64 -0.22 -4.01
CA ARG A 155 15.51 -0.44 -5.47
C ARG A 155 15.89 -1.86 -5.88
N ASP A 156 16.92 -2.43 -5.26
CA ASP A 156 17.36 -3.78 -5.57
C ASP A 156 16.31 -4.83 -5.14
N ALA A 157 15.64 -4.62 -4.02
CA ALA A 157 14.52 -5.46 -3.58
C ALA A 157 13.34 -5.36 -4.55
N GLU A 158 13.01 -4.15 -5.03
CA GLU A 158 11.97 -3.94 -6.04
C GLU A 158 12.30 -4.64 -7.37
N TYR A 159 13.54 -4.50 -7.87
CA TYR A 159 13.96 -5.20 -9.08
C TYR A 159 13.96 -6.73 -8.92
N ALA A 160 14.32 -7.22 -7.75
CA ALA A 160 14.26 -8.64 -7.45
C ALA A 160 12.81 -9.14 -7.40
N ALA A 161 11.90 -8.36 -6.79
CA ALA A 161 10.48 -8.69 -6.72
C ALA A 161 9.81 -8.64 -8.09
N ASP A 162 10.12 -7.63 -8.92
CA ASP A 162 9.60 -7.57 -10.30
C ASP A 162 10.03 -8.78 -11.11
N ARG A 163 11.33 -9.10 -11.10
CA ARG A 163 11.84 -10.26 -11.83
C ARG A 163 11.22 -11.56 -11.35
N HIS A 164 11.18 -11.76 -10.04
CA HIS A 164 10.59 -12.98 -9.48
C HIS A 164 9.07 -13.05 -9.71
N GLY A 165 8.36 -11.92 -9.67
CA GLY A 165 6.96 -11.83 -10.03
C GLY A 165 6.71 -12.20 -11.50
N VAL A 166 7.58 -11.77 -12.43
CA VAL A 166 7.56 -12.22 -13.82
C VAL A 166 7.72 -13.75 -13.91
N GLU A 167 8.69 -14.32 -13.18
CA GLU A 167 8.90 -15.77 -13.15
C GLU A 167 7.70 -16.53 -12.60
N LEU A 168 7.07 -16.04 -11.52
CA LEU A 168 5.87 -16.63 -10.94
C LEU A 168 4.71 -16.65 -11.95
N LEU A 169 4.47 -15.54 -12.64
CA LEU A 169 3.46 -15.45 -13.69
C LEU A 169 3.75 -16.44 -14.84
N GLN A 170 5.00 -16.51 -15.30
CA GLN A 170 5.40 -17.43 -16.36
C GLN A 170 5.22 -18.90 -15.95
N ARG A 171 5.50 -19.26 -14.70
CA ARG A 171 5.27 -20.61 -14.16
C ARG A 171 3.79 -20.99 -14.11
N THR A 172 2.89 -20.01 -14.15
CA THR A 172 1.43 -20.24 -14.32
C THR A 172 0.98 -20.30 -15.77
N GLY A 173 1.91 -20.22 -16.74
CA GLY A 173 1.61 -20.25 -18.18
C GLY A 173 1.21 -18.90 -18.77
N ARG A 174 1.39 -17.79 -18.05
CA ARG A 174 1.05 -16.43 -18.49
C ARG A 174 2.26 -15.71 -19.08
N ASP A 175 2.04 -14.68 -19.88
CA ASP A 175 3.10 -13.77 -20.31
C ASP A 175 3.50 -12.83 -19.15
N GLY A 176 4.39 -13.31 -18.29
CA GLY A 176 4.79 -12.61 -17.08
C GLY A 176 5.44 -11.27 -17.34
N LYS A 177 6.24 -11.14 -18.41
CA LYS A 177 6.88 -9.87 -18.77
C LYS A 177 5.84 -8.82 -19.18
N GLN A 178 4.94 -9.20 -20.05
CA GLN A 178 3.93 -8.30 -20.56
C GLN A 178 2.99 -7.85 -19.43
N ILE A 179 2.54 -8.79 -18.59
CA ILE A 179 1.67 -8.49 -17.46
C ILE A 179 2.36 -7.55 -16.46
N MET A 180 3.61 -7.85 -16.07
CA MET A 180 4.32 -7.02 -15.08
C MET A 180 4.61 -5.62 -15.65
N ALA A 181 5.08 -5.51 -16.89
CA ALA A 181 5.34 -4.21 -17.52
C ALA A 181 4.06 -3.37 -17.62
N ASN A 182 2.97 -3.95 -18.11
CA ASN A 182 1.68 -3.27 -18.23
C ASN A 182 1.13 -2.86 -16.85
N THR A 183 1.33 -3.70 -15.83
CA THR A 183 0.91 -3.39 -14.46
C THR A 183 1.66 -2.19 -13.90
N LEU A 184 2.99 -2.16 -14.03
CA LEU A 184 3.79 -1.03 -13.59
C LEU A 184 3.43 0.27 -14.33
N GLU A 185 3.21 0.21 -15.64
CA GLU A 185 2.76 1.36 -16.42
C GLU A 185 1.38 1.85 -15.97
N TRP A 186 0.43 0.95 -15.78
CA TRP A 186 -0.90 1.29 -15.28
C TRP A 186 -0.83 1.93 -13.88
N LEU A 187 -0.02 1.40 -12.97
CA LEU A 187 0.20 1.98 -11.66
C LEU A 187 0.77 3.39 -11.75
N MET A 188 1.75 3.64 -12.63
CA MET A 188 2.33 4.98 -12.83
C MET A 188 1.30 5.97 -13.38
N GLN A 189 0.44 5.54 -14.29
CA GLN A 189 -0.59 6.40 -14.87
C GLN A 189 -1.71 6.74 -13.88
N THR A 190 -2.04 5.81 -13.00
CA THR A 190 -3.19 5.93 -12.10
C THR A 190 -2.85 6.48 -10.72
N SER A 191 -1.66 6.18 -10.20
CA SER A 191 -1.23 6.63 -8.86
C SER A 191 -0.46 7.95 -8.91
N GLY A 192 -0.10 8.44 -10.08
CA GLY A 192 0.74 9.62 -10.27
C GLY A 192 2.17 9.44 -9.75
N SER A 193 3.07 10.33 -10.16
CA SER A 193 4.46 10.35 -9.66
C SER A 193 4.61 10.91 -8.25
N GLY A 194 3.51 11.21 -7.56
CA GLY A 194 3.47 11.96 -6.31
C GLY A 194 3.74 11.17 -5.03
N GLY A 195 4.19 9.90 -5.11
CA GLY A 195 4.62 9.13 -3.92
C GLY A 195 3.48 8.62 -3.03
N GLY A 196 2.22 8.66 -3.49
CA GLY A 196 1.08 8.07 -2.81
C GLY A 196 0.72 6.67 -3.33
N GLY A 197 -0.20 5.97 -2.63
CA GLY A 197 -0.68 4.65 -3.04
C GLY A 197 0.44 3.60 -3.06
N PHE A 198 0.43 2.74 -4.07
CA PHE A 198 1.39 1.65 -4.22
C PHE A 198 2.86 2.11 -4.18
N PHE A 199 3.16 3.26 -4.79
CA PHE A 199 4.53 3.77 -4.83
C PHE A 199 5.02 4.44 -3.54
N ALA A 200 4.18 4.58 -2.52
CA ALA A 200 4.62 5.01 -1.20
C ALA A 200 5.51 3.97 -0.52
N THR A 201 5.20 2.69 -0.72
CA THR A 201 5.95 1.54 -0.17
C THR A 201 6.84 0.85 -1.20
N HIS A 202 6.50 0.95 -2.50
CA HIS A 202 7.20 0.35 -3.63
C HIS A 202 7.67 1.43 -4.62
N PRO A 203 8.82 2.08 -4.38
CA PRO A 203 9.24 3.19 -5.22
C PRO A 203 9.18 2.85 -6.71
N GLY A 204 8.29 3.55 -7.42
CA GLY A 204 8.07 3.38 -8.84
C GLY A 204 9.13 4.17 -9.61
N THR A 205 9.77 3.51 -10.53
CA THR A 205 10.69 4.17 -11.45
C THR A 205 10.45 3.64 -12.85
N GLU A 206 10.60 4.52 -13.84
CA GLU A 206 10.58 4.10 -15.23
C GLU A 206 11.65 3.03 -15.51
N ASP A 207 12.74 3.05 -14.76
CA ASP A 207 13.79 2.04 -14.81
C ASP A 207 13.26 0.61 -14.51
N ARG A 208 12.28 0.46 -13.62
CA ARG A 208 11.67 -0.85 -13.34
C ARG A 208 10.98 -1.42 -14.57
N ILE A 209 10.20 -0.59 -15.27
CA ILE A 209 9.51 -0.97 -16.50
C ILE A 209 10.52 -1.38 -17.57
N GLN A 210 11.57 -0.58 -17.77
CA GLN A 210 12.62 -0.87 -18.75
C GLN A 210 13.35 -2.18 -18.42
N LYS A 211 13.66 -2.43 -17.14
CA LYS A 211 14.28 -3.68 -16.71
C LYS A 211 13.38 -4.88 -16.96
N VAL A 212 12.09 -4.80 -16.62
CA VAL A 212 11.13 -5.88 -16.88
C VAL A 212 11.05 -6.18 -18.39
N ARG A 213 11.00 -5.14 -19.23
CA ARG A 213 10.94 -5.33 -20.69
C ARG A 213 12.20 -5.95 -21.27
N SER A 214 13.35 -5.74 -20.65
CA SER A 214 14.64 -6.25 -21.11
C SER A 214 14.99 -7.67 -20.65
N MET A 215 14.15 -8.30 -19.81
CA MET A 215 14.32 -9.71 -19.35
C MET A 215 14.08 -10.75 -20.50
#